data_173cca07905362872481e4cd276febf4
#
_entry.id   173cca07905362872481e4cd276febf4
#
_cell.length_a   1.000
_cell.length_b   1.000
_cell.length_c   1.000
_cell.angle_alpha   90.00
_cell.angle_beta   90.00
_cell.angle_gamma   90.00
#
_symmetry.space_group_name_H-M   'P 1'
#
loop_
_entity.id
_entity.type
_entity.pdbx_description
1 polymer ?
#
loop_
_entity_poly.entity_id
_entity_poly.type
_entity_poly.pdbx_seq_one_letter_code
_entity_poly.pdbx_strand_id
1 'polypeptide(L)'
;IISRFPVRTVWTTNYDNLLERTFSDRNPRVVSLEDSLVHPYNDTGLNIIKLHGCAKTAAKDIVLTKEDYDCFQFNKPKFAQRLREAIINKSILFLGYNYQDPNIQLIMTQAYHMMNEITNSHFILMCEITKEDGENDESFNQRKVRFDLWISELNRLGIRELVVPKSEYASVLLEIDRKAHESCIFVTGSHATASPEVEKRAQNIGRFLAEKDEVILNNGQSTGIGSIVLSSFMQHIIQNKEDMNKRIKIFPNPYIASPDYEDDPNLIPDLKSVRLSLVTNSEFIFAFSGGIGTIAEIEVARSKGRIVLPIICEKNDYDNPAIKRILDDESNVEMLKELVTNYMEIIEKREVPEDEDVKKAIQEIIDGKI
;
A
#
# COMPACT_ATOMS: atom_id res chain seq x y z
N ILE A 1 -3.09 -9.69 -2.96
CA ILE A 1 -2.81 -8.38 -3.61
C ILE A 1 -3.49 -7.26 -2.83
N ILE A 2 -4.83 -7.19 -2.75
CA ILE A 2 -5.58 -6.07 -2.15
C ILE A 2 -5.21 -5.77 -0.69
N SER A 3 -4.70 -6.74 0.08
CA SER A 3 -4.24 -6.51 1.47
C SER A 3 -3.05 -5.54 1.55
N ARG A 4 -2.35 -5.34 0.46
CA ARG A 4 -1.17 -4.48 0.34
C ARG A 4 -1.54 -3.01 0.08
N PHE A 5 -2.74 -2.75 -0.43
CA PHE A 5 -3.18 -1.39 -0.78
C PHE A 5 -3.15 -0.46 0.44
N PRO A 6 -2.63 0.77 0.29
CA PRO A 6 -2.51 1.74 1.40
C PRO A 6 -3.85 2.40 1.75
N VAL A 7 -4.93 1.63 1.68
CA VAL A 7 -6.28 2.11 2.01
C VAL A 7 -6.50 2.14 3.51
N ARG A 8 -7.27 3.12 3.99
CA ARG A 8 -7.68 3.25 5.39
C ARG A 8 -9.11 2.78 5.63
N THR A 9 -9.91 2.68 4.57
CA THR A 9 -11.30 2.23 4.68
C THR A 9 -11.63 1.32 3.52
N VAL A 10 -12.19 0.18 3.83
CA VAL A 10 -12.76 -0.76 2.87
C VAL A 10 -14.26 -0.85 3.12
N TRP A 11 -15.04 -0.59 2.10
CA TRP A 11 -16.49 -0.75 2.12
C TRP A 11 -16.87 -2.05 1.45
N THR A 12 -17.81 -2.78 2.03
CA THR A 12 -18.30 -4.02 1.42
C THR A 12 -19.79 -4.23 1.69
N THR A 13 -20.45 -4.85 0.74
CA THR A 13 -21.81 -5.36 0.87
C THR A 13 -21.85 -6.85 1.22
N ASN A 14 -20.68 -7.52 1.24
CA ASN A 14 -20.56 -8.94 1.55
C ASN A 14 -20.74 -9.23 3.03
N TYR A 15 -21.38 -10.36 3.33
CA TYR A 15 -21.67 -10.81 4.70
C TYR A 15 -20.55 -11.67 5.31
N ASP A 16 -19.69 -12.27 4.47
CA ASP A 16 -18.59 -13.15 4.89
C ASP A 16 -17.46 -12.41 5.60
N ASN A 17 -16.43 -13.14 6.05
CA ASN A 17 -15.27 -12.59 6.74
C ASN A 17 -13.98 -12.68 5.91
N LEU A 18 -14.06 -12.74 4.59
CA LEU A 18 -12.88 -12.86 3.74
C LEU A 18 -11.98 -11.62 3.82
N LEU A 19 -12.57 -10.42 3.86
CA LEU A 19 -11.81 -9.18 3.99
C LEU A 19 -11.10 -9.09 5.34
N GLU A 20 -11.78 -9.45 6.43
CA GLU A 20 -11.18 -9.47 7.76
C GLU A 20 -9.96 -10.40 7.83
N ARG A 21 -10.05 -11.57 7.19
CA ARG A 21 -8.93 -12.52 7.08
C ARG A 21 -7.83 -12.01 6.17
N THR A 22 -8.19 -11.39 5.05
CA THR A 22 -7.26 -10.83 4.06
C THR A 22 -6.42 -9.71 4.66
N PHE A 23 -7.01 -8.88 5.52
CA PHE A 23 -6.36 -7.76 6.17
C PHE A 23 -5.95 -8.03 7.63
N SER A 24 -5.91 -9.29 8.07
CA SER A 24 -5.60 -9.66 9.46
C SER A 24 -4.29 -9.06 9.98
N ASP A 25 -3.28 -8.99 9.14
CA ASP A 25 -1.97 -8.41 9.46
C ASP A 25 -2.04 -6.91 9.84
N ARG A 26 -3.11 -6.22 9.44
CA ARG A 26 -3.33 -4.79 9.71
C ARG A 26 -4.29 -4.54 10.87
N ASN A 27 -4.70 -5.60 11.58
CA ASN A 27 -5.64 -5.55 12.70
C ASN A 27 -6.87 -4.66 12.41
N PRO A 28 -7.69 -4.98 11.39
CA PRO A 28 -8.75 -4.09 10.92
C PRO A 28 -9.87 -3.96 11.95
N ARG A 29 -10.37 -2.74 12.12
CA ARG A 29 -11.62 -2.51 12.84
C ARG A 29 -12.79 -2.86 11.93
N VAL A 30 -13.61 -3.81 12.34
CA VAL A 30 -14.81 -4.22 11.58
C VAL A 30 -16.04 -3.50 12.13
N VAL A 31 -16.77 -2.83 11.25
CA VAL A 31 -17.99 -2.08 11.57
C VAL A 31 -19.14 -2.67 10.77
N SER A 32 -20.04 -3.39 11.43
CA SER A 32 -21.24 -3.99 10.84
C SER A 32 -22.56 -3.47 11.45
N LEU A 33 -22.45 -2.66 12.53
CA LEU A 33 -23.58 -2.04 13.21
C LEU A 33 -23.38 -0.53 13.26
N GLU A 34 -24.46 0.24 13.11
CA GLU A 34 -24.43 1.71 13.10
C GLU A 34 -23.93 2.32 14.41
N ASP A 35 -24.21 1.69 15.53
CA ASP A 35 -23.74 2.17 16.83
C ASP A 35 -22.22 2.10 16.94
N SER A 36 -21.60 1.17 16.24
CA SER A 36 -20.14 1.08 16.16
C SER A 36 -19.49 2.21 15.35
N LEU A 37 -20.25 2.95 14.52
CA LEU A 37 -19.76 4.14 13.80
C LEU A 37 -19.54 5.36 14.70
N VAL A 38 -20.23 5.42 15.87
CA VAL A 38 -20.24 6.59 16.76
C VAL A 38 -18.96 6.66 17.62
N HIS A 39 -18.25 5.56 17.77
CA HIS A 39 -16.98 5.56 18.51
C HIS A 39 -15.89 6.30 17.72
N PRO A 40 -14.98 7.01 18.41
CA PRO A 40 -13.91 7.77 17.78
C PRO A 40 -13.23 6.95 16.67
N TYR A 41 -13.27 7.46 15.48
CA TYR A 41 -12.62 6.85 14.34
C TYR A 41 -11.11 6.91 14.57
N ASN A 42 -10.47 5.78 14.70
CA ASN A 42 -9.01 5.77 14.65
C ASN A 42 -8.58 5.98 13.21
N ASP A 43 -8.31 7.22 12.83
CA ASP A 43 -7.93 7.59 11.47
C ASP A 43 -6.58 6.98 11.04
N THR A 44 -5.85 6.37 11.95
CA THR A 44 -4.54 5.75 11.69
C THR A 44 -4.64 4.27 11.29
N GLY A 45 -5.76 3.60 11.60
CA GLY A 45 -5.99 2.18 11.34
C GLY A 45 -6.85 1.89 10.11
N LEU A 46 -6.89 0.61 9.71
CA LEU A 46 -7.79 0.12 8.68
C LEU A 46 -9.19 -0.11 9.25
N ASN A 47 -10.22 0.40 8.57
CA ASN A 47 -11.61 0.13 8.89
C ASN A 47 -12.26 -0.68 7.77
N ILE A 48 -12.93 -1.78 8.11
CA ILE A 48 -13.79 -2.55 7.19
C ILE A 48 -15.23 -2.25 7.57
N ILE A 49 -15.96 -1.58 6.68
CA ILE A 49 -17.35 -1.19 6.89
C ILE A 49 -18.25 -2.09 6.06
N LYS A 50 -19.10 -2.86 6.74
CA LYS A 50 -20.04 -3.82 6.15
C LYS A 50 -21.42 -3.20 6.10
N LEU A 51 -21.76 -2.62 4.95
CA LEU A 51 -23.01 -1.86 4.76
C LEU A 51 -24.28 -2.71 5.00
N HIS A 52 -24.25 -3.95 4.56
CA HIS A 52 -25.40 -4.86 4.65
C HIS A 52 -25.36 -5.79 5.87
N GLY A 53 -24.45 -5.53 6.81
CA GLY A 53 -24.27 -6.36 8.00
C GLY A 53 -23.26 -7.51 7.79
N CYS A 54 -23.23 -8.43 8.73
CA CYS A 54 -22.30 -9.56 8.78
C CYS A 54 -23.08 -10.84 9.10
N ALA A 55 -22.62 -11.97 8.57
CA ALA A 55 -23.21 -13.28 8.87
C ALA A 55 -23.28 -13.63 10.38
N LYS A 56 -22.50 -12.91 11.21
CA LYS A 56 -22.48 -13.06 12.67
C LYS A 56 -23.42 -12.09 13.40
N THR A 57 -24.04 -11.13 12.70
CA THR A 57 -24.97 -10.16 13.31
C THR A 57 -26.39 -10.75 13.36
N ALA A 58 -27.23 -10.15 14.20
CA ALA A 58 -28.64 -10.55 14.27
C ALA A 58 -29.36 -10.30 12.94
N ALA A 59 -30.31 -11.15 12.59
CA ALA A 59 -31.05 -11.07 11.30
C ALA A 59 -31.65 -9.68 11.05
N LYS A 60 -32.13 -9.01 12.09
CA LYS A 60 -32.70 -7.65 12.01
C LYS A 60 -31.72 -6.57 11.57
N ASP A 61 -30.43 -6.85 11.67
CA ASP A 61 -29.34 -5.91 11.33
C ASP A 61 -28.75 -6.18 9.95
N ILE A 62 -29.24 -7.21 9.26
CA ILE A 62 -28.82 -7.60 7.92
C ILE A 62 -29.74 -6.96 6.87
N VAL A 63 -29.20 -6.44 5.79
CA VAL A 63 -29.94 -5.95 4.62
C VAL A 63 -30.03 -7.10 3.63
N LEU A 64 -31.18 -7.74 3.49
CA LEU A 64 -31.34 -8.94 2.66
C LEU A 64 -32.61 -8.89 1.79
N THR A 65 -33.71 -8.41 2.36
CA THR A 65 -35.00 -8.37 1.66
C THR A 65 -35.14 -7.09 0.83
N LYS A 66 -36.04 -7.09 -0.13
CA LYS A 66 -36.37 -5.87 -0.89
C LYS A 66 -36.75 -4.71 0.03
N GLU A 67 -37.51 -4.98 1.07
CA GLU A 67 -37.88 -3.97 2.06
C GLU A 67 -36.67 -3.39 2.79
N ASP A 68 -35.69 -4.22 3.14
CA ASP A 68 -34.44 -3.74 3.76
C ASP A 68 -33.69 -2.81 2.83
N TYR A 69 -33.64 -3.11 1.53
CA TYR A 69 -33.03 -2.23 0.52
C TYR A 69 -33.81 -0.94 0.34
N ASP A 70 -35.14 -1.00 0.22
CA ASP A 70 -35.98 0.17 0.03
C ASP A 70 -35.95 1.11 1.25
N CYS A 71 -35.81 0.55 2.46
CA CYS A 71 -35.77 1.29 3.72
C CYS A 71 -34.34 1.57 4.21
N PHE A 72 -33.30 1.27 3.44
CA PHE A 72 -31.90 1.36 3.90
C PHE A 72 -31.54 2.72 4.50
N GLN A 73 -31.90 3.82 3.84
CA GLN A 73 -31.56 5.16 4.32
C GLN A 73 -32.30 5.53 5.63
N PHE A 74 -33.44 4.92 5.91
CA PHE A 74 -34.18 5.10 7.16
C PHE A 74 -33.63 4.22 8.27
N ASN A 75 -33.33 2.95 7.96
CA ASN A 75 -32.90 1.96 8.92
C ASN A 75 -31.39 2.02 9.21
N LYS A 76 -30.60 2.57 8.26
CA LYS A 76 -29.14 2.67 8.31
C LYS A 76 -28.65 4.10 7.95
N PRO A 77 -29.22 5.16 8.55
CA PRO A 77 -28.93 6.54 8.17
C PRO A 77 -27.45 6.93 8.36
N LYS A 78 -26.79 6.41 9.41
CA LYS A 78 -25.40 6.71 9.70
C LYS A 78 -24.45 6.10 8.65
N PHE A 79 -24.73 4.87 8.19
CA PHE A 79 -23.98 4.26 7.08
C PHE A 79 -24.18 5.03 5.77
N ALA A 80 -25.42 5.40 5.43
CA ALA A 80 -25.72 6.16 4.23
C ALA A 80 -25.01 7.53 4.23
N GLN A 81 -25.06 8.25 5.35
CA GLN A 81 -24.35 9.52 5.52
C GLN A 81 -22.84 9.36 5.39
N ARG A 82 -22.26 8.37 6.09
CA ARG A 82 -20.81 8.15 6.08
C ARG A 82 -20.29 7.75 4.70
N LEU A 83 -21.04 6.94 3.96
CA LEU A 83 -20.69 6.59 2.57
C LEU A 83 -20.75 7.82 1.67
N ARG A 84 -21.79 8.66 1.81
CA ARG A 84 -21.92 9.92 1.06
C ARG A 84 -20.73 10.87 1.32
N GLU A 85 -20.36 11.03 2.58
CA GLU A 85 -19.16 11.82 2.95
C GLU A 85 -17.88 11.25 2.33
N ALA A 86 -17.74 9.92 2.30
CA ALA A 86 -16.59 9.27 1.68
C ALA A 86 -16.55 9.51 0.16
N ILE A 87 -17.68 9.45 -0.53
CA ILE A 87 -17.80 9.73 -1.96
C ILE A 87 -17.43 11.19 -2.26
N ILE A 88 -17.91 12.14 -1.47
CA ILE A 88 -17.65 13.55 -1.68
C ILE A 88 -16.18 13.90 -1.43
N ASN A 89 -15.57 13.33 -0.39
CA ASN A 89 -14.27 13.79 0.10
C ASN A 89 -13.08 12.92 -0.32
N LYS A 90 -13.31 11.76 -0.94
CA LYS A 90 -12.26 10.78 -1.28
C LYS A 90 -12.48 10.16 -2.64
N SER A 91 -11.40 9.73 -3.29
CA SER A 91 -11.48 8.83 -4.42
C SER A 91 -11.79 7.41 -3.95
N ILE A 92 -12.67 6.72 -4.66
CA ILE A 92 -13.06 5.35 -4.38
C ILE A 92 -12.64 4.47 -5.55
N LEU A 93 -11.99 3.35 -5.24
CA LEU A 93 -11.72 2.28 -6.19
C LEU A 93 -12.69 1.13 -5.96
N PHE A 94 -13.55 0.87 -6.94
CA PHE A 94 -14.48 -0.26 -6.94
C PHE A 94 -13.79 -1.50 -7.50
N LEU A 95 -13.78 -2.59 -6.73
CA LEU A 95 -13.18 -3.88 -7.09
C LEU A 95 -14.22 -5.00 -6.92
N GLY A 96 -14.39 -5.84 -7.96
CA GLY A 96 -15.33 -6.95 -7.92
C GLY A 96 -16.78 -6.52 -7.70
N TYR A 97 -17.12 -5.29 -8.02
CA TYR A 97 -18.42 -4.69 -7.82
C TYR A 97 -19.08 -4.40 -9.16
N ASN A 98 -20.27 -4.91 -9.38
CA ASN A 98 -21.00 -4.74 -10.63
C ASN A 98 -21.94 -3.51 -10.67
N TYR A 99 -21.89 -2.67 -9.62
CA TYR A 99 -22.69 -1.45 -9.49
C TYR A 99 -24.23 -1.67 -9.60
N GLN A 100 -24.72 -2.82 -9.14
CA GLN A 100 -26.14 -3.12 -9.18
C GLN A 100 -26.87 -2.88 -7.83
N ASP A 101 -26.13 -2.51 -6.78
CA ASP A 101 -26.72 -2.20 -5.48
C ASP A 101 -27.49 -0.87 -5.55
N PRO A 102 -28.81 -0.87 -5.38
CA PRO A 102 -29.62 0.33 -5.54
C PRO A 102 -29.32 1.39 -4.48
N ASN A 103 -28.87 0.99 -3.30
CA ASN A 103 -28.52 1.95 -2.23
C ASN A 103 -27.26 2.71 -2.56
N ILE A 104 -26.24 2.02 -3.10
CA ILE A 104 -24.99 2.67 -3.51
C ILE A 104 -25.25 3.56 -4.73
N GLN A 105 -26.03 3.10 -5.72
CA GLN A 105 -26.43 3.93 -6.86
C GLN A 105 -27.14 5.22 -6.42
N LEU A 106 -28.09 5.11 -5.48
CA LEU A 106 -28.82 6.26 -4.97
C LEU A 106 -27.91 7.23 -4.22
N ILE A 107 -27.02 6.73 -3.36
CA ILE A 107 -26.07 7.56 -2.60
C ILE A 107 -25.08 8.24 -3.54
N MET A 108 -24.57 7.55 -4.58
CA MET A 108 -23.71 8.13 -5.61
C MET A 108 -24.42 9.25 -6.38
N THR A 109 -25.67 9.00 -6.81
CA THR A 109 -26.46 10.00 -7.51
C THR A 109 -26.72 11.22 -6.64
N GLN A 110 -27.03 11.03 -5.36
CA GLN A 110 -27.21 12.13 -4.41
C GLN A 110 -25.92 12.92 -4.20
N ALA A 111 -24.78 12.23 -4.03
CA ALA A 111 -23.48 12.87 -3.89
C ALA A 111 -23.14 13.69 -5.14
N TYR A 112 -23.34 13.14 -6.34
CA TYR A 112 -23.14 13.82 -7.61
C TYR A 112 -23.95 15.12 -7.72
N HIS A 113 -25.22 15.09 -7.37
CA HIS A 113 -26.09 16.28 -7.40
C HIS A 113 -25.78 17.32 -6.31
N MET A 114 -25.11 16.92 -5.22
CA MET A 114 -24.68 17.85 -4.17
C MET A 114 -23.39 18.58 -4.51
N MET A 115 -22.60 18.05 -5.44
CA MET A 115 -21.35 18.65 -5.91
C MET A 115 -21.61 19.46 -7.17
N ASN A 116 -21.39 20.78 -7.12
CA ASN A 116 -21.51 21.65 -8.30
C ASN A 116 -20.44 21.32 -9.36
N GLU A 117 -19.30 20.79 -8.92
CA GLU A 117 -18.20 20.27 -9.75
C GLU A 117 -17.64 18.99 -9.10
N ILE A 118 -17.39 17.96 -9.91
CA ILE A 118 -16.76 16.73 -9.43
C ILE A 118 -15.28 17.01 -9.20
N THR A 119 -14.89 17.14 -7.93
CA THR A 119 -13.49 17.36 -7.54
C THR A 119 -12.70 16.05 -7.43
N ASN A 120 -13.37 14.95 -7.10
CA ASN A 120 -12.75 13.63 -6.93
C ASN A 120 -13.20 12.68 -8.02
N SER A 121 -12.24 12.02 -8.67
CA SER A 121 -12.54 10.92 -9.60
C SER A 121 -12.66 9.61 -8.81
N HIS A 122 -13.68 8.83 -9.11
CA HIS A 122 -13.81 7.45 -8.67
C HIS A 122 -13.39 6.52 -9.79
N PHE A 123 -12.99 5.31 -9.47
CA PHE A 123 -12.48 4.34 -10.43
C PHE A 123 -13.14 2.98 -10.22
N ILE A 124 -13.36 2.25 -11.31
CA ILE A 124 -13.82 0.87 -11.26
C ILE A 124 -12.92 0.02 -12.14
N LEU A 125 -12.35 -1.05 -11.56
CA LEU A 125 -11.60 -2.04 -12.31
C LEU A 125 -12.52 -3.22 -12.62
N MET A 126 -12.64 -3.55 -13.91
CA MET A 126 -13.50 -4.62 -14.37
C MET A 126 -12.88 -5.40 -15.52
N CYS A 127 -13.35 -6.62 -15.72
CA CYS A 127 -12.95 -7.40 -16.88
C CYS A 127 -13.78 -7.00 -18.10
N GLU A 128 -13.14 -7.03 -19.27
CA GLU A 128 -13.87 -6.97 -20.53
C GLU A 128 -14.85 -8.13 -20.65
N ILE A 129 -15.97 -7.90 -21.34
CA ILE A 129 -16.89 -8.97 -21.64
C ILE A 129 -16.39 -9.74 -22.85
N THR A 130 -16.34 -11.06 -22.72
CA THR A 130 -15.98 -11.99 -23.77
C THR A 130 -17.21 -12.81 -24.16
N LYS A 131 -17.21 -13.35 -25.36
CA LYS A 131 -18.26 -14.26 -25.83
C LYS A 131 -18.23 -15.53 -24.98
N GLU A 132 -19.42 -15.94 -24.50
CA GLU A 132 -19.54 -17.16 -23.72
C GLU A 132 -19.61 -18.40 -24.63
N ASP A 133 -19.25 -19.56 -24.07
CA ASP A 133 -19.30 -20.82 -24.82
C ASP A 133 -20.74 -21.12 -25.29
N GLY A 134 -20.92 -21.27 -26.61
CA GLY A 134 -22.23 -21.50 -27.22
C GLY A 134 -23.09 -20.23 -27.43
N GLU A 135 -22.59 -19.05 -27.08
CA GLU A 135 -23.29 -17.80 -27.32
C GLU A 135 -23.24 -17.41 -28.80
N ASN A 136 -24.36 -17.01 -29.39
CA ASN A 136 -24.39 -16.49 -30.76
C ASN A 136 -23.97 -15.01 -30.80
N ASP A 137 -23.63 -14.53 -32.02
CA ASP A 137 -23.11 -13.17 -32.21
C ASP A 137 -24.13 -12.09 -31.87
N GLU A 138 -25.41 -12.35 -32.08
CA GLU A 138 -26.49 -11.40 -31.78
C GLU A 138 -26.62 -11.19 -30.26
N SER A 139 -26.64 -12.27 -29.48
CA SER A 139 -26.69 -12.23 -28.01
C SER A 139 -25.46 -11.51 -27.44
N PHE A 140 -24.27 -11.85 -27.94
CA PHE A 140 -23.05 -11.18 -27.52
C PHE A 140 -23.07 -9.69 -27.84
N ASN A 141 -23.51 -9.29 -29.04
CA ASN A 141 -23.61 -7.87 -29.40
C ASN A 141 -24.61 -7.13 -28.51
N GLN A 142 -25.74 -7.73 -28.16
CA GLN A 142 -26.70 -7.14 -27.22
C GLN A 142 -26.09 -6.96 -25.83
N ARG A 143 -25.33 -7.93 -25.33
CA ARG A 143 -24.61 -7.81 -24.05
C ARG A 143 -23.57 -6.70 -24.11
N LYS A 144 -22.83 -6.59 -25.21
CA LYS A 144 -21.83 -5.54 -25.41
C LYS A 144 -22.44 -4.14 -25.40
N VAL A 145 -23.56 -3.94 -26.12
CA VAL A 145 -24.27 -2.66 -26.11
C VAL A 145 -24.73 -2.29 -24.70
N ARG A 146 -25.28 -3.25 -23.94
CA ARG A 146 -25.69 -3.00 -22.54
C ARG A 146 -24.49 -2.63 -21.65
N PHE A 147 -23.37 -3.28 -21.83
CA PHE A 147 -22.12 -2.99 -21.13
C PHE A 147 -21.61 -1.58 -21.44
N ASP A 148 -21.59 -1.17 -22.72
CA ASP A 148 -21.15 0.14 -23.15
C ASP A 148 -22.09 1.26 -22.61
N LEU A 149 -23.40 1.03 -22.61
CA LEU A 149 -24.37 1.94 -22.01
C LEU A 149 -24.18 2.08 -20.49
N TRP A 150 -23.91 0.97 -19.83
CA TRP A 150 -23.62 0.97 -18.39
C TRP A 150 -22.33 1.74 -18.06
N ILE A 151 -21.26 1.55 -18.83
CA ILE A 151 -20.02 2.33 -18.71
C ILE A 151 -20.31 3.83 -18.89
N SER A 152 -21.12 4.20 -19.88
CA SER A 152 -21.49 5.60 -20.10
C SER A 152 -22.22 6.20 -18.90
N GLU A 153 -23.08 5.42 -18.23
CA GLU A 153 -23.74 5.85 -17.01
C GLU A 153 -22.78 6.02 -15.83
N LEU A 154 -21.79 5.12 -15.67
CA LEU A 154 -20.75 5.26 -14.64
C LEU A 154 -19.93 6.55 -14.85
N ASN A 155 -19.53 6.82 -16.08
CA ASN A 155 -18.80 8.04 -16.42
C ASN A 155 -19.61 9.31 -16.10
N ARG A 156 -20.92 9.27 -16.36
CA ARG A 156 -21.83 10.37 -16.00
C ARG A 156 -21.85 10.65 -14.49
N LEU A 157 -21.64 9.62 -13.66
CA LEU A 157 -21.56 9.74 -12.20
C LEU A 157 -20.14 10.01 -11.68
N GLY A 158 -19.19 10.29 -12.57
CA GLY A 158 -17.79 10.55 -12.18
C GLY A 158 -16.98 9.31 -11.83
N ILE A 159 -17.44 8.13 -12.24
CA ILE A 159 -16.71 6.86 -12.07
C ILE A 159 -16.04 6.53 -13.39
N ARG A 160 -14.71 6.54 -13.41
CA ARG A 160 -13.90 6.16 -14.57
C ARG A 160 -13.65 4.67 -14.57
N GLU A 161 -13.89 4.04 -15.69
CA GLU A 161 -13.65 2.61 -15.86
C GLU A 161 -12.20 2.32 -16.26
N LEU A 162 -11.69 1.20 -15.77
CA LEU A 162 -10.51 0.52 -16.26
C LEU A 162 -10.93 -0.90 -16.65
N VAL A 163 -11.15 -1.10 -17.95
CA VAL A 163 -11.59 -2.38 -18.50
C VAL A 163 -10.37 -3.13 -19.03
N VAL A 164 -10.14 -4.33 -18.52
CA VAL A 164 -8.95 -5.13 -18.82
C VAL A 164 -9.32 -6.58 -19.15
N PRO A 165 -8.52 -7.29 -19.96
CA PRO A 165 -8.67 -8.73 -20.13
C PRO A 165 -8.61 -9.44 -18.77
N LYS A 166 -9.39 -10.52 -18.59
CA LYS A 166 -9.41 -11.29 -17.35
C LYS A 166 -8.01 -11.81 -16.95
N SER A 167 -7.17 -12.14 -17.94
CA SER A 167 -5.78 -12.56 -17.73
C SER A 167 -4.89 -11.48 -17.13
N GLU A 168 -5.21 -10.20 -17.36
CA GLU A 168 -4.42 -9.05 -16.90
C GLU A 168 -4.94 -8.43 -15.59
N TYR A 169 -6.10 -8.88 -15.11
CA TYR A 169 -6.72 -8.28 -13.92
C TYR A 169 -5.81 -8.29 -12.69
N ALA A 170 -5.09 -9.39 -12.46
CA ALA A 170 -4.19 -9.51 -11.32
C ALA A 170 -2.92 -8.64 -11.48
N SER A 171 -2.35 -8.56 -12.70
CA SER A 171 -1.17 -7.73 -12.97
C SER A 171 -1.50 -6.24 -12.83
N VAL A 172 -2.68 -5.81 -13.29
CA VAL A 172 -3.14 -4.43 -13.09
C VAL A 172 -3.34 -4.09 -11.61
N LEU A 173 -3.87 -5.01 -10.80
CA LEU A 173 -3.95 -4.81 -9.35
C LEU A 173 -2.56 -4.67 -8.70
N LEU A 174 -1.57 -5.45 -9.15
CA LEU A 174 -0.19 -5.33 -8.68
C LEU A 174 0.42 -3.98 -9.07
N GLU A 175 0.15 -3.52 -10.28
CA GLU A 175 0.60 -2.22 -10.77
C GLU A 175 -0.03 -1.05 -9.99
N ILE A 176 -1.33 -1.12 -9.68
CA ILE A 176 -1.99 -0.14 -8.80
C ILE A 176 -1.35 -0.13 -7.40
N ASP A 177 -1.06 -1.31 -6.83
CA ASP A 177 -0.37 -1.41 -5.54
C ASP A 177 1.02 -0.78 -5.60
N ARG A 178 1.81 -1.10 -6.62
CA ARG A 178 3.13 -0.54 -6.84
C ARG A 178 3.09 0.99 -6.91
N LYS A 179 2.26 1.54 -7.80
CA LYS A 179 2.12 3.00 -7.96
C LYS A 179 1.61 3.70 -6.72
N ALA A 180 0.78 3.05 -5.93
CA ALA A 180 0.29 3.62 -4.67
C ALA A 180 1.37 3.71 -3.58
N HIS A 181 2.49 3.01 -3.72
CA HIS A 181 3.61 2.98 -2.78
C HIS A 181 4.92 3.54 -3.36
N GLU A 182 4.99 3.87 -4.65
CA GLU A 182 6.25 4.23 -5.33
C GLU A 182 7.02 5.38 -4.68
N SER A 183 6.33 6.24 -3.95
CA SER A 183 6.97 7.33 -3.18
C SER A 183 7.40 6.91 -1.76
N CYS A 184 7.03 5.71 -1.30
CA CYS A 184 7.31 5.27 0.06
C CYS A 184 8.61 4.44 0.09
N ILE A 185 9.62 4.97 0.75
CA ILE A 185 10.94 4.35 0.86
C ILE A 185 11.21 3.97 2.31
N PHE A 186 11.77 2.79 2.52
CA PHE A 186 12.30 2.35 3.80
C PHE A 186 13.79 2.08 3.67
N VAL A 187 14.57 2.58 4.63
CA VAL A 187 16.01 2.29 4.70
C VAL A 187 16.28 1.45 5.94
N THR A 188 16.82 0.26 5.72
CA THR A 188 17.17 -0.71 6.75
C THR A 188 18.67 -0.95 6.84
N GLY A 189 19.11 -1.45 7.97
CA GLY A 189 20.49 -1.81 8.26
C GLY A 189 20.74 -1.70 9.76
N SER A 190 21.52 -2.61 10.30
CA SER A 190 21.92 -2.52 11.71
C SER A 190 23.43 -2.37 11.80
N HIS A 191 23.84 -1.26 12.37
CA HIS A 191 25.20 -1.08 12.84
C HIS A 191 25.17 -0.64 14.29
N ALA A 192 25.57 -1.52 15.18
CA ALA A 192 25.85 -1.15 16.57
C ALA A 192 27.01 -0.13 16.62
N THR A 193 27.95 -0.23 15.65
CA THR A 193 29.03 0.72 15.42
C THR A 193 29.21 0.85 13.90
N ALA A 194 28.57 1.84 13.29
CA ALA A 194 28.81 2.16 11.88
C ALA A 194 30.22 2.73 11.72
N SER A 195 30.95 2.33 10.66
CA SER A 195 32.16 3.01 10.28
C SER A 195 31.85 4.45 9.82
N PRO A 196 32.80 5.38 9.88
CA PRO A 196 32.60 6.75 9.38
C PRO A 196 32.10 6.80 7.93
N GLU A 197 32.53 5.86 7.09
CA GLU A 197 32.11 5.72 5.69
C GLU A 197 30.65 5.34 5.59
N VAL A 198 30.20 4.37 6.39
CA VAL A 198 28.79 3.93 6.45
C VAL A 198 27.88 5.04 6.97
N GLU A 199 28.30 5.73 8.05
CA GLU A 199 27.54 6.87 8.58
C GLU A 199 27.40 7.99 7.55
N LYS A 200 28.50 8.35 6.88
CA LYS A 200 28.50 9.39 5.85
C LYS A 200 27.58 9.02 4.69
N ARG A 201 27.62 7.77 4.22
CA ARG A 201 26.74 7.28 3.15
C ARG A 201 25.29 7.32 3.57
N ALA A 202 24.96 6.89 4.77
CA ALA A 202 23.61 6.95 5.32
C ALA A 202 23.08 8.40 5.42
N GLN A 203 23.93 9.33 5.87
CA GLN A 203 23.60 10.76 5.90
C GLN A 203 23.36 11.33 4.49
N ASN A 204 24.22 10.97 3.53
CA ASN A 204 24.09 11.43 2.14
C ASN A 204 22.80 10.91 1.51
N ILE A 205 22.44 9.64 1.75
CA ILE A 205 21.18 9.06 1.27
C ILE A 205 19.98 9.79 1.91
N GLY A 206 20.00 10.01 3.24
CA GLY A 206 18.93 10.72 3.92
C GLY A 206 18.70 12.13 3.35
N ARG A 207 19.75 12.86 3.10
CA ARG A 207 19.68 14.20 2.48
C ARG A 207 19.17 14.12 1.04
N PHE A 208 19.71 13.21 0.24
CA PHE A 208 19.32 13.05 -1.16
C PHE A 208 17.84 12.67 -1.30
N LEU A 209 17.33 11.77 -0.46
CA LEU A 209 15.91 11.42 -0.43
C LEU A 209 15.03 12.61 -0.04
N ALA A 210 15.50 13.45 0.89
CA ALA A 210 14.76 14.64 1.33
C ALA A 210 14.66 15.73 0.24
N GLU A 211 15.61 15.79 -0.69
CA GLU A 211 15.59 16.69 -1.85
C GLU A 211 14.50 16.34 -2.87
N LYS A 212 13.84 15.18 -2.74
CA LYS A 212 12.77 14.72 -3.63
C LYS A 212 11.42 14.96 -2.98
N ASP A 213 10.66 15.92 -3.45
CA ASP A 213 9.36 16.34 -2.87
C ASP A 213 8.34 15.21 -2.77
N GLU A 214 8.38 14.26 -3.71
CA GLU A 214 7.49 13.11 -3.77
C GLU A 214 7.84 11.98 -2.78
N VAL A 215 9.06 11.95 -2.24
CA VAL A 215 9.52 10.85 -1.38
C VAL A 215 8.92 10.95 0.02
N ILE A 216 8.38 9.84 0.48
CA ILE A 216 7.91 9.62 1.85
C ILE A 216 8.85 8.61 2.50
N LEU A 217 9.56 9.03 3.55
CA LEU A 217 10.43 8.14 4.32
C LEU A 217 9.62 7.39 5.38
N ASN A 218 9.58 6.07 5.25
CA ASN A 218 9.06 5.17 6.28
C ASN A 218 10.19 4.80 7.24
N ASN A 219 9.94 4.87 8.55
CA ASN A 219 10.95 4.56 9.56
C ASN A 219 10.38 3.74 10.71
N GLY A 220 11.11 2.70 11.14
CA GLY A 220 10.72 1.79 12.20
C GLY A 220 11.23 2.17 13.59
N GLN A 221 11.77 3.37 13.77
CA GLN A 221 12.40 3.82 15.04
C GLN A 221 13.45 2.83 15.58
N SER A 222 14.25 2.23 14.70
CA SER A 222 15.37 1.41 15.11
C SER A 222 16.60 2.28 15.42
N THR A 223 17.49 1.78 16.26
CA THR A 223 18.85 2.35 16.40
C THR A 223 19.71 2.00 15.18
N GLY A 224 20.73 2.77 14.87
CA GLY A 224 21.64 2.50 13.75
C GLY A 224 21.30 3.25 12.47
N ILE A 225 21.46 2.60 11.32
CA ILE A 225 21.37 3.24 9.98
C ILE A 225 20.04 3.96 9.78
N GLY A 226 18.93 3.34 10.14
CA GLY A 226 17.60 3.96 9.99
C GLY A 226 17.45 5.30 10.71
N SER A 227 18.05 5.44 11.89
CA SER A 227 18.03 6.70 12.66
C SER A 227 18.95 7.77 12.05
N ILE A 228 20.09 7.37 11.48
CA ILE A 228 21.02 8.30 10.79
C ILE A 228 20.35 8.89 9.55
N VAL A 229 19.76 8.03 8.73
CA VAL A 229 19.00 8.44 7.53
C VAL A 229 17.84 9.36 7.90
N LEU A 230 17.04 8.98 8.90
CA LEU A 230 15.91 9.78 9.37
C LEU A 230 16.37 11.16 9.87
N SER A 231 17.43 11.20 10.68
CA SER A 231 17.98 12.47 11.20
C SER A 231 18.41 13.40 10.09
N SER A 232 19.14 12.89 9.09
CA SER A 232 19.60 13.67 7.95
C SER A 232 18.44 14.15 7.06
N PHE A 233 17.45 13.30 6.83
CA PHE A 233 16.23 13.63 6.12
C PHE A 233 15.43 14.74 6.83
N MET A 234 15.23 14.60 8.14
CA MET A 234 14.53 15.61 8.96
C MET A 234 15.24 16.96 8.98
N GLN A 235 16.56 16.98 9.06
CA GLN A 235 17.33 18.23 9.04
C GLN A 235 17.05 19.02 7.75
N HIS A 236 17.01 18.35 6.61
CA HIS A 236 16.72 19.00 5.33
C HIS A 236 15.28 19.56 5.29
N ILE A 237 14.30 18.77 5.69
CA ILE A 237 12.88 19.17 5.73
C ILE A 237 12.66 20.37 6.65
N ILE A 238 13.27 20.38 7.84
CA ILE A 238 13.16 21.49 8.78
C ILE A 238 13.80 22.76 8.21
N GLN A 239 14.97 22.65 7.58
CA GLN A 239 15.64 23.78 6.93
C GLN A 239 14.79 24.41 5.83
N ASN A 240 14.08 23.59 5.06
CA ASN A 240 13.23 24.02 3.95
C ASN A 240 11.78 24.36 4.39
N LYS A 241 11.45 24.25 5.69
CA LYS A 241 10.11 24.52 6.27
C LYS A 241 9.00 23.66 5.66
N GLU A 242 9.32 22.43 5.28
CA GLU A 242 8.36 21.48 4.78
C GLU A 242 7.54 20.82 5.91
N ASP A 243 6.35 20.28 5.56
CA ASP A 243 5.48 19.58 6.50
C ASP A 243 5.98 18.14 6.72
N MET A 244 6.60 17.89 7.88
CA MET A 244 7.11 16.56 8.24
C MET A 244 6.03 15.46 8.21
N ASN A 245 4.77 15.79 8.52
CA ASN A 245 3.70 14.78 8.54
C ASN A 245 3.36 14.24 7.14
N LYS A 246 3.69 14.99 6.10
CA LYS A 246 3.51 14.57 4.71
C LYS A 246 4.68 13.73 4.19
N ARG A 247 5.86 13.91 4.77
CA ARG A 247 7.12 13.36 4.27
C ARG A 247 7.66 12.19 5.09
N ILE A 248 7.17 11.99 6.32
CA ILE A 248 7.67 10.96 7.23
C ILE A 248 6.51 10.15 7.80
N LYS A 249 6.62 8.83 7.75
CA LYS A 249 5.73 7.89 8.44
C LYS A 249 6.53 7.08 9.43
N ILE A 250 6.15 7.15 10.70
CA ILE A 250 6.77 6.39 11.78
C ILE A 250 5.95 5.15 12.09
N PHE A 251 6.62 4.01 12.13
CA PHE A 251 6.10 2.71 12.56
C PHE A 251 6.76 2.39 13.91
N PRO A 252 6.16 2.76 15.05
CA PRO A 252 6.83 2.71 16.34
C PRO A 252 7.28 1.31 16.72
N ASN A 253 8.55 1.17 17.13
CA ASN A 253 9.05 -0.03 17.76
C ASN A 253 8.89 0.12 19.28
N PRO A 254 7.97 -0.62 19.96
CA PRO A 254 7.72 -0.47 21.38
C PRO A 254 8.89 -0.93 22.26
N TYR A 255 9.85 -1.68 21.69
CA TYR A 255 10.94 -2.29 22.45
C TYR A 255 12.30 -1.63 22.22
N ILE A 256 12.35 -0.48 21.54
CA ILE A 256 13.61 0.20 21.20
C ILE A 256 14.49 0.53 22.43
N ALA A 257 13.89 0.71 23.58
CA ALA A 257 14.59 1.00 24.84
C ALA A 257 14.96 -0.27 25.63
N SER A 258 14.58 -1.45 25.19
CA SER A 258 14.89 -2.71 25.86
C SER A 258 16.29 -3.18 25.48
N PRO A 259 17.21 -3.43 26.43
CA PRO A 259 18.62 -3.75 26.13
C PRO A 259 18.81 -4.98 25.24
N ASP A 260 17.96 -6.00 25.41
CA ASP A 260 18.10 -7.30 24.76
C ASP A 260 16.87 -7.67 23.92
N TYR A 261 16.13 -6.67 23.40
CA TYR A 261 14.84 -6.92 22.73
C TYR A 261 14.95 -7.75 21.44
N GLU A 262 16.09 -7.72 20.77
CA GLU A 262 16.30 -8.49 19.53
C GLU A 262 16.52 -9.98 19.80
N ASP A 263 16.99 -10.32 20.98
CA ASP A 263 17.30 -11.70 21.38
C ASP A 263 16.20 -12.34 22.24
N ASP A 264 15.17 -11.59 22.64
CA ASP A 264 14.06 -12.14 23.42
C ASP A 264 13.02 -12.81 22.52
N PRO A 265 12.90 -14.16 22.59
CA PRO A 265 11.96 -14.92 21.76
C PRO A 265 10.48 -14.54 22.02
N ASN A 266 10.13 -13.96 23.16
CA ASN A 266 8.77 -13.53 23.45
C ASN A 266 8.41 -12.23 22.72
N LEU A 267 9.38 -11.40 22.36
CA LEU A 267 9.19 -10.13 21.63
C LEU A 267 9.18 -10.32 20.13
N ILE A 268 9.70 -11.43 19.59
CA ILE A 268 9.77 -11.71 18.15
C ILE A 268 8.42 -11.63 17.44
N PRO A 269 7.30 -12.19 17.97
CA PRO A 269 5.99 -12.08 17.32
C PRO A 269 5.49 -10.65 17.17
N ASP A 270 5.69 -9.81 18.19
CA ASP A 270 5.26 -8.40 18.18
C ASP A 270 6.09 -7.59 17.19
N LEU A 271 7.40 -7.75 17.19
CA LEU A 271 8.31 -7.13 16.24
C LEU A 271 7.99 -7.55 14.80
N LYS A 272 7.56 -8.79 14.59
CA LYS A 272 7.15 -9.28 13.27
C LYS A 272 5.97 -8.48 12.71
N SER A 273 5.00 -8.12 13.54
CA SER A 273 3.85 -7.31 13.13
C SER A 273 4.28 -5.89 12.73
N VAL A 274 5.17 -5.25 13.49
CA VAL A 274 5.71 -3.92 13.17
C VAL A 274 6.50 -3.95 11.86
N ARG A 275 7.41 -4.92 11.72
CA ARG A 275 8.21 -5.11 10.49
C ARG A 275 7.35 -5.36 9.27
N LEU A 276 6.33 -6.21 9.41
CA LEU A 276 5.39 -6.50 8.33
C LEU A 276 4.67 -5.21 7.87
N SER A 277 4.18 -4.41 8.83
CA SER A 277 3.50 -3.15 8.51
C SER A 277 4.44 -2.16 7.82
N LEU A 278 5.64 -1.97 8.35
CA LEU A 278 6.65 -1.06 7.80
C LEU A 278 7.03 -1.42 6.37
N VAL A 279 7.39 -2.68 6.12
CA VAL A 279 7.81 -3.16 4.81
C VAL A 279 6.65 -3.16 3.81
N THR A 280 5.45 -3.58 4.24
CA THR A 280 4.27 -3.61 3.35
C THR A 280 3.87 -2.21 2.87
N ASN A 281 4.10 -1.18 3.70
CA ASN A 281 3.82 0.21 3.34
C ASN A 281 4.98 0.90 2.59
N SER A 282 6.02 0.18 2.21
CA SER A 282 7.14 0.69 1.44
C SER A 282 7.21 -0.02 0.09
N GLU A 283 7.45 0.70 -0.98
CA GLU A 283 7.68 0.09 -2.30
C GLU A 283 9.15 -0.26 -2.49
N PHE A 284 10.03 0.65 -2.12
CA PHE A 284 11.47 0.46 -2.22
C PHE A 284 12.10 0.34 -0.84
N ILE A 285 12.97 -0.64 -0.70
CA ILE A 285 13.76 -0.86 0.51
C ILE A 285 15.24 -0.72 0.15
N PHE A 286 15.95 0.19 0.80
CA PHE A 286 17.39 0.32 0.65
C PHE A 286 18.06 -0.32 1.85
N ALA A 287 18.80 -1.40 1.61
CA ALA A 287 19.33 -2.24 2.67
C ALA A 287 20.85 -2.14 2.76
N PHE A 288 21.34 -1.62 3.87
CA PHE A 288 22.72 -1.75 4.30
C PHE A 288 22.98 -3.11 4.94
N SER A 289 24.24 -3.42 5.19
CA SER A 289 24.62 -4.57 6.00
C SER A 289 23.92 -4.56 7.35
N GLY A 290 23.49 -5.73 7.81
CA GLY A 290 22.74 -5.82 9.05
C GLY A 290 22.64 -7.23 9.62
N GLY A 291 22.06 -7.32 10.80
CA GLY A 291 21.84 -8.56 11.55
C GLY A 291 20.46 -9.19 11.30
N ILE A 292 19.99 -9.95 12.30
CA ILE A 292 18.73 -10.73 12.23
C ILE A 292 17.52 -9.86 11.90
N GLY A 293 17.45 -8.64 12.45
CA GLY A 293 16.37 -7.70 12.18
C GLY A 293 16.29 -7.30 10.71
N THR A 294 17.42 -6.93 10.11
CA THR A 294 17.52 -6.57 8.69
C THR A 294 17.18 -7.77 7.79
N ILE A 295 17.66 -8.97 8.14
CA ILE A 295 17.32 -10.20 7.39
C ILE A 295 15.81 -10.44 7.42
N ALA A 296 15.17 -10.29 8.58
CA ALA A 296 13.73 -10.47 8.71
C ALA A 296 12.93 -9.47 7.87
N GLU A 297 13.38 -8.22 7.77
CA GLU A 297 12.76 -7.18 6.92
C GLU A 297 12.93 -7.51 5.43
N ILE A 298 14.10 -7.99 5.00
CA ILE A 298 14.37 -8.45 3.64
C ILE A 298 13.47 -9.65 3.28
N GLU A 299 13.30 -10.62 4.16
CA GLU A 299 12.42 -11.78 3.93
C GLU A 299 10.95 -11.36 3.80
N VAL A 300 10.50 -10.40 4.61
CA VAL A 300 9.17 -9.81 4.46
C VAL A 300 9.05 -9.10 3.12
N ALA A 301 10.04 -8.28 2.73
CA ALA A 301 10.06 -7.58 1.45
C ALA A 301 9.95 -8.55 0.27
N ARG A 302 10.75 -9.60 0.27
CA ARG A 302 10.71 -10.70 -0.72
C ARG A 302 9.32 -11.34 -0.80
N SER A 303 8.75 -11.71 0.35
CA SER A 303 7.41 -12.32 0.41
C SER A 303 6.30 -11.42 -0.12
N LYS A 304 6.51 -10.12 -0.14
CA LYS A 304 5.58 -9.10 -0.60
C LYS A 304 5.92 -8.56 -2.00
N GLY A 305 6.99 -9.07 -2.64
CA GLY A 305 7.43 -8.63 -3.96
C GLY A 305 7.87 -7.16 -3.98
N ARG A 306 8.50 -6.69 -2.88
CA ARG A 306 9.06 -5.35 -2.80
C ARG A 306 10.49 -5.35 -3.34
N ILE A 307 10.90 -4.25 -3.96
CA ILE A 307 12.23 -4.08 -4.52
C ILE A 307 13.21 -3.73 -3.41
N VAL A 308 14.30 -4.50 -3.30
CA VAL A 308 15.33 -4.30 -2.28
C VAL A 308 16.65 -3.98 -2.94
N LEU A 309 17.12 -2.72 -2.82
CA LEU A 309 18.42 -2.28 -3.31
C LEU A 309 19.48 -2.50 -2.23
N PRO A 310 20.53 -3.32 -2.47
CA PRO A 310 21.65 -3.44 -1.56
C PRO A 310 22.51 -2.17 -1.60
N ILE A 311 22.83 -1.61 -0.44
CA ILE A 311 23.75 -0.47 -0.31
C ILE A 311 25.09 -0.97 0.21
N ILE A 312 26.07 -1.01 -0.67
CA ILE A 312 27.44 -1.47 -0.37
C ILE A 312 28.30 -0.27 0.00
N CYS A 313 28.90 -0.30 1.18
CA CYS A 313 29.80 0.74 1.68
C CYS A 313 31.25 0.26 1.71
N GLU A 314 31.46 -1.03 1.97
CA GLU A 314 32.75 -1.66 2.14
C GLU A 314 32.78 -3.04 1.47
N LYS A 315 33.99 -3.54 1.15
CA LYS A 315 34.11 -4.87 0.49
C LYS A 315 33.56 -6.03 1.32
N ASN A 316 33.65 -5.95 2.64
CA ASN A 316 33.13 -6.95 3.57
C ASN A 316 31.59 -7.00 3.61
N ASP A 317 30.89 -5.98 3.13
CA ASP A 317 29.43 -5.99 3.02
C ASP A 317 28.94 -7.14 2.13
N TYR A 318 29.69 -7.53 1.12
CA TYR A 318 29.37 -8.68 0.27
C TYR A 318 29.33 -10.02 1.01
N ASP A 319 29.95 -10.10 2.17
CA ASP A 319 29.94 -11.29 3.02
C ASP A 319 28.89 -11.23 4.11
N ASN A 320 28.22 -10.09 4.27
CA ASN A 320 27.13 -9.92 5.22
C ASN A 320 25.92 -10.80 4.83
N PRO A 321 25.31 -11.53 5.78
CA PRO A 321 24.18 -12.41 5.50
C PRO A 321 22.95 -11.69 4.93
N ALA A 322 22.68 -10.44 5.33
CA ALA A 322 21.55 -9.65 4.81
C ALA A 322 21.78 -9.29 3.33
N ILE A 323 22.99 -8.82 2.97
CA ILE A 323 23.33 -8.52 1.57
C ILE A 323 23.30 -9.78 0.70
N LYS A 324 23.86 -10.89 1.18
CA LYS A 324 23.78 -12.18 0.46
C LYS A 324 22.32 -12.58 0.15
N ARG A 325 21.41 -12.41 1.09
CA ARG A 325 19.98 -12.70 0.88
C ARG A 325 19.36 -11.89 -0.27
N ILE A 326 19.78 -10.64 -0.44
CA ILE A 326 19.30 -9.79 -1.54
C ILE A 326 19.87 -10.27 -2.87
N LEU A 327 21.17 -10.58 -2.90
CA LEU A 327 21.88 -10.98 -4.11
C LEU A 327 21.56 -12.43 -4.54
N ASP A 328 21.12 -13.28 -3.63
CA ASP A 328 20.65 -14.64 -3.90
C ASP A 328 19.17 -14.69 -4.36
N ASP A 329 18.46 -13.58 -4.36
CA ASP A 329 17.08 -13.47 -4.85
C ASP A 329 17.09 -13.13 -6.34
N GLU A 330 17.02 -14.17 -7.20
CA GLU A 330 17.06 -14.03 -8.66
C GLU A 330 16.02 -13.04 -9.18
N SER A 331 14.80 -13.10 -8.66
CA SER A 331 13.71 -12.20 -9.10
C SER A 331 14.00 -10.74 -8.78
N ASN A 332 14.52 -10.45 -7.58
CA ASN A 332 14.91 -9.09 -7.20
C ASN A 332 16.12 -8.60 -8.02
N VAL A 333 17.10 -9.48 -8.25
CA VAL A 333 18.30 -9.16 -9.04
C VAL A 333 17.96 -8.88 -10.50
N GLU A 334 17.09 -9.65 -11.14
CA GLU A 334 16.61 -9.39 -12.49
C GLU A 334 15.93 -8.01 -12.58
N MET A 335 15.05 -7.70 -11.64
CA MET A 335 14.35 -6.42 -11.58
C MET A 335 15.33 -5.25 -11.38
N LEU A 336 16.32 -5.40 -10.48
CA LEU A 336 17.36 -4.39 -10.28
C LEU A 336 18.26 -4.21 -11.52
N LYS A 337 18.56 -5.26 -12.27
CA LYS A 337 19.32 -5.16 -13.53
C LYS A 337 18.60 -4.34 -14.59
N GLU A 338 17.28 -4.43 -14.64
CA GLU A 338 16.46 -3.62 -15.54
C GLU A 338 16.41 -2.16 -15.09
N LEU A 339 16.27 -1.92 -13.78
CA LEU A 339 16.08 -0.58 -13.21
C LEU A 339 17.37 0.21 -13.07
N VAL A 340 18.46 -0.44 -12.61
CA VAL A 340 19.73 0.18 -12.21
C VAL A 340 20.93 -0.57 -12.78
N THR A 341 20.94 -0.78 -14.08
CA THR A 341 21.94 -1.60 -14.81
C THR A 341 23.38 -1.28 -14.40
N ASN A 342 23.79 -0.01 -14.44
CA ASN A 342 25.16 0.39 -14.15
C ASN A 342 25.58 0.07 -12.70
N TYR A 343 24.66 0.27 -11.76
CA TYR A 343 24.90 -0.06 -10.35
C TYR A 343 25.08 -1.56 -10.14
N MET A 344 24.22 -2.35 -10.78
CA MET A 344 24.30 -3.81 -10.69
C MET A 344 25.56 -4.37 -11.34
N GLU A 345 26.09 -3.76 -12.39
CA GLU A 345 27.40 -4.13 -12.96
C GLU A 345 28.56 -3.96 -11.96
N ILE A 346 28.53 -2.90 -11.15
CA ILE A 346 29.53 -2.68 -10.08
C ILE A 346 29.38 -3.77 -9.01
N ILE A 347 28.13 -4.06 -8.61
CA ILE A 347 27.82 -5.09 -7.61
C ILE A 347 28.29 -6.47 -8.06
N GLU A 348 28.05 -6.85 -9.32
CA GLU A 348 28.47 -8.14 -9.87
C GLU A 348 30.00 -8.31 -9.88
N LYS A 349 30.74 -7.23 -10.08
CA LYS A 349 32.21 -7.21 -9.98
C LYS A 349 32.70 -7.21 -8.53
N ARG A 350 31.81 -7.16 -7.55
CA ARG A 350 32.13 -7.01 -6.12
C ARG A 350 33.02 -5.79 -5.83
N GLU A 351 32.79 -4.71 -6.55
CA GLU A 351 33.40 -3.40 -6.32
C GLU A 351 32.54 -2.57 -5.36
N VAL A 352 33.16 -1.60 -4.67
CA VAL A 352 32.42 -0.68 -3.80
C VAL A 352 31.98 0.51 -4.63
N PRO A 353 30.65 0.76 -4.77
CA PRO A 353 30.14 1.89 -5.53
C PRO A 353 30.55 3.23 -4.89
N GLU A 354 30.81 4.23 -5.70
CA GLU A 354 30.99 5.60 -5.23
C GLU A 354 29.65 6.22 -4.79
N ASP A 355 29.65 7.31 -4.03
CA ASP A 355 28.43 7.96 -3.56
C ASP A 355 27.54 8.43 -4.72
N GLU A 356 28.12 8.84 -5.84
CA GLU A 356 27.37 9.24 -7.03
C GLU A 356 26.71 8.05 -7.75
N ASP A 357 27.32 6.87 -7.75
CA ASP A 357 26.70 5.65 -8.29
C ASP A 357 25.47 5.25 -7.48
N VAL A 358 25.57 5.35 -6.14
CA VAL A 358 24.47 5.08 -5.22
C VAL A 358 23.31 6.07 -5.45
N LYS A 359 23.62 7.37 -5.51
CA LYS A 359 22.61 8.41 -5.76
C LYS A 359 21.93 8.21 -7.11
N LYS A 360 22.71 7.90 -8.15
CA LYS A 360 22.19 7.63 -9.48
C LYS A 360 21.25 6.41 -9.47
N ALA A 361 21.64 5.32 -8.82
CA ALA A 361 20.81 4.14 -8.68
C ALA A 361 19.49 4.45 -7.93
N ILE A 362 19.56 5.19 -6.84
CA ILE A 362 18.37 5.63 -6.11
C ILE A 362 17.48 6.51 -6.99
N GLN A 363 18.07 7.43 -7.76
CA GLN A 363 17.33 8.29 -8.71
C GLN A 363 16.66 7.45 -9.80
N GLU A 364 17.37 6.52 -10.40
CA GLU A 364 16.84 5.62 -11.45
C GLU A 364 15.67 4.77 -10.91
N ILE A 365 15.72 4.31 -9.65
CA ILE A 365 14.62 3.62 -8.98
C ILE A 365 13.41 4.54 -8.77
N ILE A 366 13.64 5.77 -8.30
CA ILE A 366 12.55 6.75 -8.06
C ILE A 366 11.92 7.17 -9.38
N ASP A 367 12.74 7.43 -10.42
CA ASP A 367 12.29 7.88 -11.74
C ASP A 367 11.81 6.71 -12.61
N GLY A 368 12.29 5.51 -12.35
CA GLY A 368 11.99 4.29 -13.08
C GLY A 368 10.51 3.91 -12.94
N LYS A 369 9.70 4.79 -13.44
CA LYS A 369 8.26 4.59 -13.69
C LYS A 369 8.14 3.56 -14.79
N ILE A 370 8.11 2.29 -14.39
CA ILE A 370 7.77 1.21 -15.31
C ILE A 370 6.28 1.31 -15.64
#